data_bf3c01a843e2bbe850070aedf32e67ca
#
_entry.id   bf3c01a843e2bbe850070aedf32e67ca
#
_cell.length_a   1.000
_cell.length_b   1.000
_cell.length_c   1.000
_cell.angle_alpha   90.00
_cell.angle_beta   90.00
_cell.angle_gamma   90.00
#
_symmetry.space_group_name_H-M   'P 1'
#
loop_
_entity.id
_entity.type
_entity.pdbx_description
1 polymer ?
#
loop_
_entity_poly.entity_id
_entity_poly.type
_entity_poly.pdbx_seq_one_letter_code
_entity_poly.pdbx_strand_id
1 'polypeptide(L)'
;MRHALRPTVVAVTIASGVPAAAHHSNPVYFDMARAMTLEGMVLGVRWVNPHILLFLQTKTERGAVETWTLQGASLNNAMRQVGLKERLLPGISISARVWPSRNPLFLNEAETVLLTGPDDARRSSRIVGGGQIRLSNGDVLAFGGGPVF
;
A
#
# COMPACT_ATOMS: atom_id res chain seq x y z
N MET A 1 53.52 -46.97 -24.21
CA MET A 1 53.03 -45.61 -23.84
C MET A 1 51.65 -45.73 -23.14
N ARG A 2 51.62 -45.48 -21.82
CA ARG A 2 50.38 -45.57 -21.03
C ARG A 2 49.83 -44.12 -20.81
N HIS A 3 48.72 -43.77 -21.45
CA HIS A 3 48.09 -42.52 -21.24
C HIS A 3 47.27 -42.57 -19.94
N ALA A 4 47.73 -41.84 -18.94
CA ALA A 4 46.98 -41.66 -17.69
C ALA A 4 45.83 -40.63 -17.92
N LEU A 5 44.58 -41.07 -17.84
CA LEU A 5 43.42 -40.24 -17.80
C LEU A 5 43.37 -39.47 -16.44
N ARG A 6 43.45 -38.15 -16.50
CA ARG A 6 43.27 -37.29 -15.33
C ARG A 6 41.78 -37.08 -15.12
N PRO A 7 41.25 -37.35 -13.91
CA PRO A 7 39.86 -37.04 -13.63
C PRO A 7 39.65 -35.52 -13.50
N THR A 8 38.77 -34.95 -14.33
CA THR A 8 38.31 -33.58 -14.20
C THR A 8 37.22 -33.54 -13.14
N VAL A 9 37.51 -32.94 -12.01
CA VAL A 9 36.52 -32.68 -10.96
C VAL A 9 35.72 -31.44 -11.36
N VAL A 10 34.47 -31.62 -11.73
CA VAL A 10 33.52 -30.52 -11.95
C VAL A 10 32.93 -30.12 -10.59
N ALA A 11 33.37 -29.00 -10.05
CA ALA A 11 32.79 -28.41 -8.85
C ALA A 11 31.45 -27.77 -9.22
N VAL A 12 30.35 -28.40 -8.86
CA VAL A 12 28.99 -27.80 -8.95
C VAL A 12 28.82 -26.89 -7.75
N THR A 13 28.93 -25.59 -7.97
CA THR A 13 28.59 -24.57 -6.95
C THR A 13 27.09 -24.49 -6.88
N ILE A 14 26.48 -25.08 -5.85
CA ILE A 14 25.07 -24.86 -5.51
C ILE A 14 25.00 -23.45 -4.91
N ALA A 15 24.62 -22.46 -5.71
CA ALA A 15 24.23 -21.16 -5.22
C ALA A 15 22.95 -21.35 -4.39
N SER A 16 23.08 -21.44 -3.07
CA SER A 16 21.97 -21.34 -2.13
C SER A 16 21.39 -19.94 -2.28
N GLY A 17 20.33 -19.81 -3.11
CA GLY A 17 19.54 -18.59 -3.20
C GLY A 17 18.95 -18.28 -1.83
N VAL A 18 19.52 -17.29 -1.15
CA VAL A 18 18.89 -16.72 0.04
C VAL A 18 17.54 -16.19 -0.43
N PRO A 19 16.39 -16.62 0.13
CA PRO A 19 15.11 -16.04 -0.23
C PRO A 19 15.21 -14.55 0.10
N ALA A 20 15.17 -13.71 -0.94
CA ALA A 20 15.00 -12.28 -0.76
C ALA A 20 13.65 -12.10 -0.06
N ALA A 21 13.66 -11.88 1.26
CA ALA A 21 12.47 -11.54 2.00
C ALA A 21 11.91 -10.27 1.36
N ALA A 22 10.79 -10.43 0.64
CA ALA A 22 10.11 -9.29 0.03
C ALA A 22 9.65 -8.39 1.18
N HIS A 23 10.31 -7.25 1.36
CA HIS A 23 10.10 -6.29 2.43
C HIS A 23 8.71 -5.60 2.39
N HIS A 24 7.77 -6.09 1.59
CA HIS A 24 6.48 -5.45 1.30
C HIS A 24 5.27 -6.34 1.61
N SER A 25 5.37 -7.17 2.64
CA SER A 25 4.22 -7.95 3.11
C SER A 25 3.30 -7.06 3.96
N ASN A 26 2.06 -6.83 3.51
CA ASN A 26 1.05 -6.07 4.26
C ASN A 26 0.92 -6.48 5.74
N PRO A 27 0.94 -7.78 6.10
CA PRO A 27 0.85 -8.21 7.51
C PRO A 27 2.00 -7.76 8.40
N VAL A 28 3.15 -7.38 7.84
CA VAL A 28 4.27 -6.84 8.63
C VAL A 28 3.95 -5.44 9.14
N TYR A 29 3.30 -4.62 8.30
CA TYR A 29 3.04 -3.22 8.60
C TYR A 29 1.65 -2.96 9.15
N PHE A 30 0.68 -3.77 8.75
CA PHE A 30 -0.74 -3.56 9.07
C PHE A 30 -1.32 -4.75 9.82
N ASP A 31 -2.22 -4.47 10.77
CA ASP A 31 -2.93 -5.49 11.52
C ASP A 31 -4.12 -6.02 10.71
N MET A 32 -3.83 -7.05 9.90
CA MET A 32 -4.83 -7.63 8.98
C MET A 32 -6.00 -8.31 9.70
N ALA A 33 -5.88 -8.59 11.01
CA ALA A 33 -6.98 -9.14 11.81
C ALA A 33 -7.99 -8.07 12.25
N ARG A 34 -7.61 -6.79 12.19
CA ARG A 34 -8.42 -5.66 12.68
C ARG A 34 -8.89 -4.77 11.54
N ALA A 35 -9.66 -5.36 10.60
CA ALA A 35 -10.26 -4.58 9.54
C ALA A 35 -11.23 -3.54 10.13
N MET A 36 -11.19 -2.33 9.58
CA MET A 36 -12.13 -1.23 9.90
C MET A 36 -12.62 -0.58 8.62
N THR A 37 -13.72 0.13 8.70
CA THR A 37 -14.26 0.91 7.59
C THR A 37 -14.09 2.38 7.89
N LEU A 38 -13.56 3.14 6.93
CA LEU A 38 -13.50 4.59 6.96
C LEU A 38 -14.44 5.15 5.90
N GLU A 39 -15.31 6.05 6.30
CA GLU A 39 -16.18 6.78 5.39
C GLU A 39 -15.77 8.24 5.34
N GLY A 40 -15.66 8.79 4.13
CA GLY A 40 -15.19 10.15 4.01
C GLY A 40 -15.06 10.62 2.57
N MET A 41 -14.49 11.82 2.45
CA MET A 41 -14.25 12.48 1.17
C MET A 41 -12.78 12.36 0.77
N VAL A 42 -12.53 12.00 -0.47
CA VAL A 42 -11.18 11.96 -1.05
C VAL A 42 -10.63 13.38 -1.17
N LEU A 43 -9.49 13.65 -0.53
CA LEU A 43 -8.74 14.89 -0.69
C LEU A 43 -7.81 14.84 -1.90
N GLY A 44 -7.34 13.66 -2.25
CA GLY A 44 -6.45 13.43 -3.39
C GLY A 44 -5.81 12.06 -3.35
N VAL A 45 -5.17 11.71 -4.46
CA VAL A 45 -4.39 10.48 -4.58
C VAL A 45 -3.02 10.82 -5.15
N ARG A 46 -1.96 10.33 -4.51
CA ARG A 46 -0.61 10.34 -5.08
C ARG A 46 -0.33 9.03 -5.79
N TRP A 47 -0.10 9.11 -7.07
CA TRP A 47 0.19 7.99 -7.96
C TRP A 47 1.70 7.84 -8.10
N VAL A 48 2.34 7.22 -7.10
CA VAL A 48 3.80 7.10 -6.98
C VAL A 48 4.22 5.68 -6.58
N ASN A 49 5.49 5.34 -6.79
CA ASN A 49 6.11 4.14 -6.24
C ASN A 49 6.70 4.43 -4.84
N PRO A 50 6.82 3.44 -3.95
CA PRO A 50 6.44 2.04 -4.12
C PRO A 50 4.93 1.79 -3.99
N HIS A 51 4.15 2.70 -3.41
CA HIS A 51 2.73 2.58 -3.13
C HIS A 51 1.98 3.84 -3.50
N ILE A 52 0.77 3.67 -4.06
CA ILE A 52 -0.17 4.78 -4.20
C ILE A 52 -0.71 5.17 -2.83
N LEU A 53 -0.91 6.47 -2.61
CA LEU A 53 -1.41 7.01 -1.34
C LEU A 53 -2.70 7.79 -1.59
N LEU A 54 -3.78 7.40 -0.93
CA LEU A 54 -5.05 8.12 -0.96
C LEU A 54 -5.21 8.88 0.36
N PHE A 55 -5.52 10.15 0.28
CA PHE A 55 -5.83 11.01 1.43
C PHE A 55 -7.33 11.14 1.56
N LEU A 56 -7.84 10.68 2.72
CA LEU A 56 -9.25 10.65 3.03
C LEU A 56 -9.55 11.57 4.21
N GLN A 57 -10.48 12.48 4.04
CA GLN A 57 -11.03 13.30 5.11
C GLN A 57 -12.27 12.62 5.69
N THR A 58 -12.25 12.37 6.99
CA THR A 58 -13.37 11.78 7.73
C THR A 58 -13.89 12.76 8.79
N LYS A 59 -15.05 12.47 9.34
CA LYS A 59 -15.57 13.14 10.53
C LYS A 59 -15.71 12.12 11.65
N THR A 60 -15.25 12.47 12.83
CA THR A 60 -15.51 11.68 14.03
C THR A 60 -16.99 11.83 14.45
N GLU A 61 -17.46 10.96 15.34
CA GLU A 61 -18.79 11.06 15.93
C GLU A 61 -19.06 12.42 16.62
N ARG A 62 -17.97 13.06 17.10
CA ARG A 62 -18.03 14.40 17.72
C ARG A 62 -17.91 15.54 16.71
N GLY A 63 -17.92 15.23 15.40
CA GLY A 63 -17.84 16.22 14.32
C GLY A 63 -16.44 16.76 14.02
N ALA A 64 -15.41 16.30 14.73
CA ALA A 64 -14.02 16.70 14.43
C ALA A 64 -13.59 16.11 13.08
N VAL A 65 -12.84 16.90 12.31
CA VAL A 65 -12.27 16.48 11.02
C VAL A 65 -10.95 15.79 11.25
N GLU A 66 -10.78 14.61 10.67
CA GLU A 66 -9.54 13.84 10.67
C GLU A 66 -9.10 13.54 9.24
N THR A 67 -7.80 13.47 9.02
CA THR A 67 -7.21 13.03 7.75
C THR A 67 -6.53 11.68 7.93
N TRP A 68 -6.79 10.78 6.99
CA TRP A 68 -6.21 9.45 6.91
C TRP A 68 -5.44 9.29 5.61
N THR A 69 -4.29 8.62 5.69
CA THR A 69 -3.54 8.18 4.52
C THR A 69 -3.72 6.68 4.34
N LEU A 70 -4.36 6.29 3.25
CA LEU A 70 -4.54 4.91 2.87
C LEU A 70 -3.40 4.52 1.93
N GLN A 71 -2.56 3.59 2.36
CA GLN A 71 -1.52 3.01 1.51
C GLN A 71 -2.12 1.92 0.64
N GLY A 72 -2.07 2.10 -0.66
CA GLY A 72 -2.63 1.17 -1.65
C GLY A 72 -1.59 0.21 -2.23
N ALA A 73 -1.92 -0.35 -3.38
CA ALA A 73 -1.04 -1.22 -4.14
C ALA A 73 0.16 -0.44 -4.73
N SER A 74 1.11 -1.16 -5.33
CA SER A 74 2.14 -0.50 -6.14
C SER A 74 1.51 0.23 -7.32
N LEU A 75 2.16 1.30 -7.77
CA LEU A 75 1.68 2.07 -8.93
C LEU A 75 1.42 1.16 -10.15
N ASN A 76 2.33 0.23 -10.43
CA ASN A 76 2.18 -0.70 -11.54
C ASN A 76 0.92 -1.58 -11.42
N ASN A 77 0.60 -2.06 -10.22
CA ASN A 77 -0.61 -2.85 -10.00
C ASN A 77 -1.88 -1.98 -10.07
N ALA A 78 -1.82 -0.77 -9.55
CA ALA A 78 -2.93 0.18 -9.60
C ALA A 78 -3.27 0.57 -11.06
N MET A 79 -2.25 0.82 -11.88
CA MET A 79 -2.43 1.21 -13.28
C MET A 79 -2.94 0.10 -14.20
N ARG A 80 -2.90 -1.17 -13.76
CA ARG A 80 -3.54 -2.29 -14.47
C ARG A 80 -5.05 -2.37 -14.25
N GLN A 81 -5.58 -1.64 -13.26
CA GLN A 81 -6.99 -1.61 -12.96
C GLN A 81 -7.66 -0.54 -13.83
N VAL A 82 -8.58 -0.99 -14.70
CA VAL A 82 -9.30 -0.09 -15.60
C VAL A 82 -10.12 0.92 -14.79
N GLY A 83 -9.91 2.19 -15.05
CA GLY A 83 -10.70 3.28 -14.49
C GLY A 83 -10.42 3.59 -13.01
N LEU A 84 -9.40 3.02 -12.36
CA LEU A 84 -9.12 3.32 -10.97
C LEU A 84 -8.75 4.79 -10.78
N LYS A 85 -7.88 5.32 -11.64
CA LYS A 85 -7.40 6.70 -11.55
C LYS A 85 -8.48 7.71 -11.87
N GLU A 86 -9.31 7.43 -12.86
CA GLU A 86 -10.40 8.29 -13.33
C GLU A 86 -11.55 8.36 -12.33
N ARG A 87 -11.65 7.38 -11.43
CA ARG A 87 -12.76 7.23 -10.48
C ARG A 87 -12.40 7.69 -9.07
N LEU A 88 -11.12 7.80 -8.73
CA LEU A 88 -10.64 8.28 -7.42
C LEU A 88 -10.22 9.74 -7.50
N LEU A 89 -11.19 10.62 -7.76
CA LEU A 89 -10.96 12.06 -7.87
C LEU A 89 -11.17 12.79 -6.53
N PRO A 90 -10.51 13.92 -6.31
CA PRO A 90 -10.79 14.77 -5.16
C PRO A 90 -12.28 15.18 -5.09
N GLY A 91 -12.84 15.22 -3.89
CA GLY A 91 -14.21 15.62 -3.63
C GLY A 91 -15.25 14.48 -3.66
N ILE A 92 -14.90 13.28 -4.14
CA ILE A 92 -15.84 12.15 -4.07
C ILE A 92 -15.93 11.57 -2.67
N SER A 93 -17.11 11.09 -2.29
CA SER A 93 -17.32 10.33 -1.05
C SER A 93 -17.13 8.84 -1.30
N ILE A 94 -16.42 8.19 -0.39
CA ILE A 94 -16.13 6.76 -0.47
C ILE A 94 -16.29 6.09 0.89
N SER A 95 -16.46 4.76 0.86
CA SER A 95 -16.30 3.88 2.00
C SER A 95 -15.11 2.96 1.71
N ALA A 96 -14.09 2.99 2.57
CA ALA A 96 -12.86 2.25 2.38
C ALA A 96 -12.66 1.20 3.49
N ARG A 97 -12.43 -0.05 3.10
CA ARG A 97 -11.96 -1.08 4.01
C ARG A 97 -10.47 -0.93 4.21
N VAL A 98 -10.03 -0.84 5.46
CA VAL A 98 -8.65 -0.54 5.80
C VAL A 98 -8.19 -1.36 7.01
N TRP A 99 -6.87 -1.44 7.21
CA TRP A 99 -6.24 -2.07 8.37
C TRP A 99 -5.34 -1.07 9.08
N PRO A 100 -5.43 -0.95 10.41
CA PRO A 100 -4.59 -0.04 11.16
C PRO A 100 -3.11 -0.42 11.05
N SER A 101 -2.24 0.58 11.04
CA SER A 101 -0.81 0.35 11.13
C SER A 101 -0.45 -0.26 12.50
N ARG A 102 0.45 -1.23 12.49
CA ARG A 102 1.04 -1.78 13.72
C ARG A 102 1.94 -0.77 14.43
N ASN A 103 2.55 0.11 13.63
CA ASN A 103 3.29 1.26 14.13
C ASN A 103 2.81 2.50 13.36
N PRO A 104 2.00 3.37 13.97
CA PRO A 104 1.45 4.55 13.31
C PRO A 104 2.51 5.59 12.91
N LEU A 105 3.73 5.47 13.44
CA LEU A 105 4.86 6.32 13.08
C LEU A 105 5.71 5.72 11.95
N PHE A 106 5.39 4.50 11.51
CA PHE A 106 6.15 3.84 10.46
C PHE A 106 5.76 4.38 9.08
N LEU A 107 6.71 5.10 8.51
CA LEU A 107 6.76 5.47 7.11
C LEU A 107 8.11 5.00 6.57
N ASN A 108 8.17 4.40 5.40
CA ASN A 108 9.46 4.27 4.74
C ASN A 108 9.95 5.67 4.32
N GLU A 109 11.26 5.81 4.07
CA GLU A 109 11.86 7.13 3.79
C GLU A 109 11.19 7.84 2.61
N ALA A 110 10.84 7.12 1.54
CA ALA A 110 10.18 7.69 0.38
C ALA A 110 8.78 8.21 0.72
N GLU A 111 8.01 7.46 1.51
CA GLU A 111 6.68 7.87 1.96
C GLU A 111 6.75 9.03 2.95
N THR A 112 7.78 9.06 3.80
CA THR A 112 8.04 10.18 4.73
C THR A 112 8.27 11.47 3.96
N VAL A 113 9.10 11.46 2.93
CA VAL A 113 9.35 12.63 2.07
C VAL A 113 8.08 13.11 1.39
N LEU A 114 7.22 12.19 0.93
CA LEU A 114 5.96 12.52 0.29
C LEU A 114 4.93 13.15 1.24
N LEU A 115 4.99 12.83 2.53
CA LEU A 115 4.06 13.32 3.55
C LEU A 115 4.56 14.58 4.26
N THR A 116 5.86 14.91 4.17
CA THR A 116 6.48 16.03 4.89
C THR A 116 6.69 17.30 4.05
N GLY A 117 6.09 17.40 2.88
CA GLY A 117 6.15 18.62 2.05
C GLY A 117 5.69 19.88 2.80
N PRO A 118 6.22 21.08 2.49
CA PRO A 118 6.02 22.30 3.28
C PRO A 118 4.57 22.77 3.39
N ASP A 119 3.72 22.46 2.42
CA ASP A 119 2.33 22.93 2.34
C ASP A 119 1.29 21.83 2.61
N ASP A 120 1.69 20.73 3.26
CA ASP A 120 0.83 19.57 3.33
C ASP A 120 0.02 19.53 4.63
N ALA A 121 -1.26 19.95 4.58
CA ALA A 121 -2.25 19.72 5.64
C ALA A 121 -2.40 18.21 6.01
N ARG A 122 -1.78 17.34 5.23
CA ARG A 122 -1.74 15.87 5.34
C ARG A 122 -0.67 15.35 6.31
N ARG A 123 0.15 16.26 6.90
CA ARG A 123 1.24 15.92 7.84
C ARG A 123 0.81 15.17 9.09
N SER A 124 -0.43 15.34 9.51
CA SER A 124 -0.96 14.71 10.71
C SER A 124 -1.85 13.51 10.42
N SER A 125 -1.81 13.00 9.21
CA SER A 125 -2.68 11.89 8.81
C SER A 125 -2.25 10.58 9.46
N ARG A 126 -3.23 9.83 9.95
CA ARG A 126 -3.03 8.46 10.41
C ARG A 126 -2.86 7.55 9.20
N ILE A 127 -1.90 6.62 9.26
CA ILE A 127 -1.62 5.70 8.17
C ILE A 127 -2.33 4.38 8.42
N VAL A 128 -2.98 3.90 7.37
CA VAL A 128 -3.65 2.60 7.33
C VAL A 128 -3.35 1.88 6.03
N GLY A 129 -3.35 0.54 6.06
CA GLY A 129 -3.33 -0.25 4.84
C GLY A 129 -4.68 -0.16 4.14
N GLY A 130 -4.69 0.30 2.89
CA GLY A 130 -5.89 0.35 2.08
C GLY A 130 -6.20 -1.01 1.48
N GLY A 131 -7.47 -1.38 1.48
CA GLY A 131 -8.01 -2.58 0.84
C GLY A 131 -8.88 -2.22 -0.34
N GLN A 132 -10.19 -2.43 -0.18
CA GLN A 132 -11.19 -2.09 -1.17
C GLN A 132 -11.83 -0.74 -0.88
N ILE A 133 -12.22 -0.08 -1.93
CA ILE A 133 -12.96 1.19 -1.89
C ILE A 133 -14.31 0.97 -2.55
N ARG A 134 -15.38 1.32 -1.85
CA ARG A 134 -16.74 1.38 -2.39
C ARG A 134 -17.10 2.82 -2.70
N LEU A 135 -17.51 3.05 -3.94
CA LEU A 135 -18.01 4.34 -4.41
C LEU A 135 -19.50 4.52 -4.06
N SER A 136 -20.00 5.75 -4.11
CA SER A 136 -21.41 6.08 -3.84
C SER A 136 -22.41 5.38 -4.78
N ASN A 137 -21.98 5.01 -5.99
CA ASN A 137 -22.80 4.26 -6.94
C ASN A 137 -22.80 2.73 -6.68
N GLY A 138 -22.14 2.27 -5.61
CA GLY A 138 -22.03 0.86 -5.22
C GLY A 138 -20.85 0.11 -5.82
N ASP A 139 -20.13 0.68 -6.78
CA ASP A 139 -18.96 0.03 -7.38
C ASP A 139 -17.84 -0.17 -6.38
N VAL A 140 -17.14 -1.29 -6.49
CA VAL A 140 -16.02 -1.64 -5.64
C VAL A 140 -14.72 -1.64 -6.44
N LEU A 141 -13.74 -0.90 -5.93
CA LEU A 141 -12.40 -0.78 -6.50
C LEU A 141 -11.38 -1.49 -5.61
N ALA A 142 -10.47 -2.24 -6.20
CA ALA A 142 -9.34 -2.83 -5.47
C ALA A 142 -8.22 -1.78 -5.36
N PHE A 143 -8.12 -1.11 -4.22
CA PHE A 143 -7.11 -0.07 -4.00
C PHE A 143 -5.79 -0.65 -3.46
N GLY A 144 -5.86 -1.67 -2.63
CA GLY A 144 -4.69 -2.32 -2.03
C GLY A 144 -4.84 -3.84 -1.94
N GLY A 145 -3.94 -4.48 -1.19
CA GLY A 145 -4.02 -5.91 -0.91
C GLY A 145 -4.95 -6.21 0.27
N GLY A 146 -5.45 -7.43 0.32
CA GLY A 146 -6.27 -7.93 1.42
C GLY A 146 -7.52 -8.65 0.95
N PRO A 147 -8.27 -9.29 1.86
CA PRO A 147 -9.48 -10.02 1.51
C PRO A 147 -10.56 -9.09 0.94
N VAL A 148 -11.35 -9.63 0.04
CA VAL A 148 -12.54 -8.96 -0.53
C VAL A 148 -13.59 -8.73 0.57
N PHE A 149 -14.46 -7.77 0.40
CA PHE A 149 -15.61 -7.53 1.31
C PHE A 149 -16.46 -8.76 1.45
#